data_8f6d16e6ca29d262437c6936c5213176
#
_entry.id   8f6d16e6ca29d262437c6936c5213176
#
_cell.length_a   1.000
_cell.length_b   1.000
_cell.length_c   1.000
_cell.angle_alpha   90.00
_cell.angle_beta   90.00
_cell.angle_gamma   90.00
#
_symmetry.space_group_name_H-M   'P 1'
#
loop_
_entity.id
_entity.type
_entity.pdbx_description
1 polymer ?
#
loop_
_entity_poly.entity_id
_entity_poly.type
_entity_poly.pdbx_seq_one_letter_code
_entity_poly.pdbx_strand_id
1 'polypeptide(L)'
;MKNIEKRDLYDINRVLTGKTIFKGDSIPDNNYIVVVLVFIQNSDGKFLIQKRSKIKNGKYATTGGHPKSGENSIQGIISEVKEEIGLDINSKDLKLYYSGRSDSEKVFWDDYYIKMDVPNIQNLSLQKEEVESVCCLSIDEINSLMNEDKFFKNHYEEFEILLNWLKEGEKTCYTKWNYEKVHLKELKMEQKLWNLDYMIKKEAR
;
A
#
# COMPACT_ATOMS: atom_id res chain seq x y z
N MET A 1 -9.82 -24.22 -16.34
CA MET A 1 -9.30 -23.02 -17.05
C MET A 1 -8.93 -22.02 -15.97
N LYS A 2 -7.67 -21.55 -15.89
CA LYS A 2 -7.35 -20.39 -15.01
C LYS A 2 -8.16 -19.21 -15.50
N ASN A 3 -9.02 -18.69 -14.64
CA ASN A 3 -9.67 -17.41 -14.90
C ASN A 3 -8.57 -16.35 -15.01
N ILE A 4 -8.28 -15.88 -16.22
CA ILE A 4 -7.27 -14.85 -16.43
C ILE A 4 -7.89 -13.55 -15.95
N GLU A 5 -7.29 -12.99 -14.89
CA GLU A 5 -7.71 -11.74 -14.27
C GLU A 5 -7.62 -10.59 -15.27
N LYS A 6 -8.70 -9.84 -15.41
CA LYS A 6 -8.78 -8.62 -16.20
C LYS A 6 -8.74 -7.39 -15.32
N ARG A 7 -8.13 -6.32 -15.81
CA ARG A 7 -8.03 -5.01 -15.14
C ARG A 7 -8.59 -3.93 -16.06
N ASP A 8 -9.29 -2.97 -15.48
CA ASP A 8 -9.77 -1.81 -16.20
C ASP A 8 -8.64 -0.82 -16.49
N LEU A 9 -8.73 -0.16 -17.64
CA LEU A 9 -7.83 0.92 -18.03
C LEU A 9 -8.46 2.28 -17.76
N TYR A 10 -7.64 3.17 -17.22
CA TYR A 10 -7.98 4.56 -16.92
C TYR A 10 -7.16 5.51 -17.76
N ASP A 11 -7.70 6.70 -18.05
CA ASP A 11 -6.93 7.80 -18.62
C ASP A 11 -6.10 8.55 -17.56
N ILE A 12 -5.36 9.57 -17.98
CA ILE A 12 -4.52 10.40 -17.10
C ILE A 12 -5.31 11.13 -16.00
N ASN A 13 -6.60 11.36 -16.20
CA ASN A 13 -7.50 12.00 -15.23
C ASN A 13 -8.23 10.99 -14.35
N ARG A 14 -7.81 9.71 -14.40
CA ARG A 14 -8.42 8.59 -13.68
C ARG A 14 -9.87 8.33 -14.08
N VAL A 15 -10.22 8.58 -15.35
CA VAL A 15 -11.52 8.24 -15.92
C VAL A 15 -11.41 6.87 -16.60
N LEU A 16 -12.42 6.02 -16.37
CA LEU A 16 -12.51 4.70 -17.02
C LEU A 16 -12.56 4.89 -18.54
N THR A 17 -11.69 4.19 -19.28
CA THR A 17 -11.65 4.23 -20.74
C THR A 17 -12.63 3.27 -21.41
N GLY A 18 -13.24 2.39 -20.63
CA GLY A 18 -14.06 1.27 -21.14
C GLY A 18 -13.25 0.12 -21.74
N LYS A 19 -11.92 0.19 -21.67
CA LYS A 19 -10.99 -0.85 -22.15
C LYS A 19 -10.44 -1.64 -20.97
N THR A 20 -10.02 -2.87 -21.23
CA THR A 20 -9.40 -3.76 -20.23
C THR A 20 -8.12 -4.38 -20.77
N ILE A 21 -7.24 -4.84 -19.86
CA ILE A 21 -6.08 -5.67 -20.17
C ILE A 21 -6.10 -6.92 -19.26
N PHE A 22 -5.36 -7.94 -19.66
CA PHE A 22 -5.14 -9.11 -18.81
C PHE A 22 -3.95 -8.89 -17.86
N LYS A 23 -3.97 -9.57 -16.73
CA LYS A 23 -2.82 -9.61 -15.81
C LYS A 23 -1.58 -10.12 -16.53
N GLY A 24 -0.54 -9.29 -16.56
CA GLY A 24 0.72 -9.57 -17.25
C GLY A 24 0.88 -8.89 -18.60
N ASP A 25 -0.18 -8.32 -19.16
CA ASP A 25 -0.07 -7.51 -20.38
C ASP A 25 0.62 -6.17 -20.09
N SER A 26 1.28 -5.61 -21.10
CA SER A 26 1.81 -4.26 -21.02
C SER A 26 0.70 -3.22 -21.02
N ILE A 27 0.81 -2.22 -20.16
CA ILE A 27 -0.14 -1.11 -20.12
C ILE A 27 0.08 -0.20 -21.35
N PRO A 28 -0.95 0.02 -22.21
CA PRO A 28 -0.82 0.87 -23.38
C PRO A 28 -0.43 2.31 -23.00
N ASP A 29 0.10 3.06 -23.96
CA ASP A 29 0.43 4.48 -23.74
C ASP A 29 -0.81 5.29 -23.40
N ASN A 30 -0.62 6.30 -22.54
CA ASN A 30 -1.68 7.17 -22.04
C ASN A 30 -2.80 6.43 -21.29
N ASN A 31 -2.53 5.20 -20.85
CA ASN A 31 -3.44 4.44 -20.01
C ASN A 31 -2.75 4.06 -18.69
N TYR A 32 -3.56 3.86 -17.67
CA TYR A 32 -3.16 3.54 -16.31
C TYR A 32 -4.02 2.41 -15.76
N ILE A 33 -3.50 1.69 -14.79
CA ILE A 33 -4.26 0.74 -13.96
C ILE A 33 -4.28 1.24 -12.52
N VAL A 34 -5.14 0.65 -11.68
CA VAL A 34 -5.18 0.94 -10.24
C VAL A 34 -4.45 -0.16 -9.46
N VAL A 35 -3.67 0.26 -8.48
CA VAL A 35 -3.06 -0.58 -7.45
C VAL A 35 -3.68 -0.19 -6.11
N VAL A 36 -3.91 -1.15 -5.26
CA VAL A 36 -4.46 -0.93 -3.91
C VAL A 36 -3.64 -1.69 -2.89
N LEU A 37 -3.48 -1.12 -1.70
CA LEU A 37 -2.91 -1.81 -0.55
C LEU A 37 -3.63 -1.43 0.74
N VAL A 38 -3.48 -2.25 1.78
CA VAL A 38 -4.02 -1.96 3.10
C VAL A 38 -3.06 -2.36 4.20
N PHE A 39 -2.83 -1.44 5.14
CA PHE A 39 -2.22 -1.75 6.42
C PHE A 39 -3.31 -2.03 7.46
N ILE A 40 -3.28 -3.24 8.03
CA ILE A 40 -4.21 -3.70 9.05
C ILE A 40 -3.48 -3.65 10.39
N GLN A 41 -3.94 -2.80 11.32
CA GLN A 41 -3.33 -2.63 12.64
C GLN A 41 -4.25 -3.19 13.72
N ASN A 42 -3.71 -4.01 14.62
CA ASN A 42 -4.45 -4.53 15.77
C ASN A 42 -4.51 -3.53 16.93
N SER A 43 -5.23 -3.88 18.00
CA SER A 43 -5.35 -3.06 19.22
C SER A 43 -4.02 -2.87 19.95
N ASP A 44 -3.05 -3.79 19.81
CA ASP A 44 -1.71 -3.71 20.39
C ASP A 44 -0.77 -2.79 19.59
N GLY A 45 -1.26 -2.18 18.50
CA GLY A 45 -0.47 -1.32 17.62
C GLY A 45 0.44 -2.06 16.64
N LYS A 46 0.33 -3.39 16.54
CA LYS A 46 1.07 -4.19 15.56
C LYS A 46 0.32 -4.29 14.24
N PHE A 47 1.07 -4.40 13.16
CA PHE A 47 0.53 -4.53 11.80
C PHE A 47 0.53 -5.99 11.34
N LEU A 48 -0.57 -6.41 10.71
CA LEU A 48 -0.65 -7.71 10.04
C LEU A 48 0.16 -7.63 8.75
N ILE A 49 1.25 -8.38 8.72
CA ILE A 49 2.20 -8.41 7.61
C ILE A 49 2.23 -9.82 7.05
N GLN A 50 2.22 -9.93 5.73
CA GLN A 50 2.38 -11.19 5.02
C GLN A 50 3.83 -11.40 4.57
N LYS A 51 4.28 -12.65 4.64
CA LYS A 51 5.46 -13.09 3.94
C LYS A 51 5.01 -13.62 2.58
N ARG A 52 5.43 -12.97 1.53
CA ARG A 52 5.10 -13.37 0.15
C ARG A 52 5.70 -14.73 -0.16
N SER A 53 5.03 -15.49 -1.02
CA SER A 53 5.56 -16.76 -1.48
C SER A 53 6.93 -16.59 -2.17
N LYS A 54 7.72 -17.66 -2.25
CA LYS A 54 9.03 -17.65 -2.93
C LYS A 54 8.90 -17.25 -4.41
N ILE A 55 7.81 -17.62 -5.06
CA ILE A 55 7.51 -17.23 -6.45
C ILE A 55 7.35 -15.71 -6.57
N LYS A 56 6.90 -15.06 -5.50
CA LYS A 56 6.68 -13.60 -5.38
C LYS A 56 7.82 -12.90 -4.66
N ASN A 57 9.03 -13.42 -4.68
CA ASN A 57 10.26 -12.89 -4.07
C ASN A 57 10.51 -13.17 -2.59
N GLY A 58 9.56 -13.78 -1.84
CA GLY A 58 9.75 -14.18 -0.44
C GLY A 58 9.93 -13.05 0.57
N LYS A 59 9.72 -11.78 0.17
CA LYS A 59 9.82 -10.62 1.06
C LYS A 59 8.56 -10.44 1.89
N TYR A 60 8.69 -9.74 3.01
CA TYR A 60 7.55 -9.27 3.79
C TYR A 60 6.88 -8.08 3.11
N ALA A 61 5.56 -7.99 3.24
CA ALA A 61 4.77 -6.91 2.64
C ALA A 61 3.43 -6.77 3.36
N THR A 62 2.75 -5.65 3.15
CA THR A 62 1.31 -5.58 3.45
C THR A 62 0.50 -6.21 2.32
N THR A 63 -0.80 -6.45 2.57
CA THR A 63 -1.71 -7.02 1.55
C THR A 63 -2.08 -5.96 0.53
N GLY A 64 -2.05 -6.32 -0.74
CA GLY A 64 -2.43 -5.42 -1.84
C GLY A 64 -2.33 -6.08 -3.20
N GLY A 65 -2.95 -5.44 -4.18
CA GLY A 65 -2.98 -5.94 -5.54
C GLY A 65 -3.68 -4.99 -6.49
N HIS A 66 -4.50 -5.52 -7.39
CA HIS A 66 -5.15 -4.72 -8.42
C HIS A 66 -6.65 -5.02 -8.46
N PRO A 67 -7.51 -4.00 -8.42
CA PRO A 67 -8.94 -4.21 -8.66
C PRO A 67 -9.18 -4.97 -9.96
N LYS A 68 -10.06 -5.94 -9.92
CA LYS A 68 -10.53 -6.64 -11.12
C LYS A 68 -11.41 -5.72 -11.96
N SER A 69 -11.55 -6.04 -13.23
CA SER A 69 -12.43 -5.28 -14.11
C SER A 69 -13.86 -5.22 -13.54
N GLY A 70 -14.38 -4.01 -13.40
CA GLY A 70 -15.67 -3.70 -12.80
C GLY A 70 -15.63 -3.41 -11.29
N GLU A 71 -14.49 -3.61 -10.62
CA GLU A 71 -14.32 -3.24 -9.21
C GLU A 71 -13.77 -1.81 -9.09
N ASN A 72 -14.31 -1.03 -8.16
CA ASN A 72 -13.65 0.18 -7.71
C ASN A 72 -12.51 -0.14 -6.72
N SER A 73 -11.73 0.86 -6.35
CA SER A 73 -10.57 0.73 -5.47
C SER A 73 -10.90 0.05 -4.12
N ILE A 74 -12.01 0.43 -3.46
CA ILE A 74 -12.44 -0.17 -2.19
C ILE A 74 -12.85 -1.63 -2.39
N GLN A 75 -13.57 -1.94 -3.46
CA GLN A 75 -13.96 -3.31 -3.77
C GLN A 75 -12.73 -4.17 -4.06
N GLY A 76 -11.76 -3.60 -4.81
CA GLY A 76 -10.51 -4.28 -5.13
C GLY A 76 -9.73 -4.65 -3.88
N ILE A 77 -9.53 -3.73 -2.93
CA ILE A 77 -8.77 -4.07 -1.72
C ILE A 77 -9.49 -5.09 -0.83
N ILE A 78 -10.84 -5.05 -0.76
CA ILE A 78 -11.63 -6.05 -0.04
C ILE A 78 -11.46 -7.43 -0.70
N SER A 79 -11.51 -7.49 -2.04
CA SER A 79 -11.30 -8.72 -2.80
C SER A 79 -9.90 -9.29 -2.58
N GLU A 80 -8.85 -8.45 -2.67
CA GLU A 80 -7.46 -8.87 -2.46
C GLU A 80 -7.23 -9.43 -1.04
N VAL A 81 -7.71 -8.74 0.00
CA VAL A 81 -7.62 -9.23 1.38
C VAL A 81 -8.32 -10.57 1.55
N LYS A 82 -9.50 -10.73 0.96
CA LYS A 82 -10.25 -11.98 1.01
C LYS A 82 -9.54 -13.11 0.27
N GLU A 83 -8.98 -12.83 -0.90
CA GLU A 83 -8.32 -13.83 -1.73
C GLU A 83 -6.95 -14.23 -1.18
N GLU A 84 -6.12 -13.28 -0.81
CA GLU A 84 -4.75 -13.55 -0.37
C GLU A 84 -4.68 -14.17 1.03
N ILE A 85 -5.48 -13.66 1.98
CA ILE A 85 -5.39 -14.06 3.39
C ILE A 85 -6.69 -14.58 3.99
N GLY A 86 -7.78 -14.62 3.22
CA GLY A 86 -9.07 -15.16 3.67
C GLY A 86 -9.82 -14.30 4.69
N LEU A 87 -9.41 -13.04 4.89
CA LEU A 87 -9.98 -12.15 5.88
C LEU A 87 -11.14 -11.34 5.29
N ASP A 88 -12.24 -11.24 6.04
CA ASP A 88 -13.35 -10.36 5.70
C ASP A 88 -13.15 -9.00 6.38
N ILE A 89 -13.13 -7.94 5.59
CA ILE A 89 -13.05 -6.55 6.07
C ILE A 89 -14.27 -5.75 5.62
N ASN A 90 -14.69 -4.80 6.44
CA ASN A 90 -15.85 -3.97 6.13
C ASN A 90 -15.38 -2.67 5.46
N SER A 91 -15.98 -2.33 4.33
CA SER A 91 -15.67 -1.08 3.59
C SER A 91 -15.81 0.19 4.43
N LYS A 92 -16.71 0.19 5.44
CA LYS A 92 -16.94 1.35 6.32
C LYS A 92 -15.80 1.63 7.29
N ASP A 93 -14.97 0.61 7.57
CA ASP A 93 -13.85 0.71 8.50
C ASP A 93 -12.53 1.05 7.78
N LEU A 94 -12.52 0.94 6.44
CA LEU A 94 -11.39 1.33 5.60
C LEU A 94 -11.24 2.84 5.55
N LYS A 95 -10.03 3.32 5.80
CA LYS A 95 -9.65 4.73 5.68
C LYS A 95 -8.61 4.88 4.59
N LEU A 96 -8.90 5.68 3.56
CA LEU A 96 -7.92 6.06 2.55
C LEU A 96 -6.98 7.09 3.19
N TYR A 97 -5.69 6.75 3.31
CA TYR A 97 -4.70 7.66 3.90
C TYR A 97 -3.75 8.25 2.85
N TYR A 98 -3.52 7.54 1.73
CA TYR A 98 -2.66 8.01 0.67
C TYR A 98 -3.18 7.59 -0.70
N SER A 99 -3.06 8.47 -1.69
CA SER A 99 -3.46 8.20 -3.07
C SER A 99 -2.54 8.97 -4.04
N GLY A 100 -2.26 8.40 -5.19
CA GLY A 100 -1.40 9.07 -6.13
C GLY A 100 -1.33 8.43 -7.51
N ARG A 101 -0.35 8.89 -8.30
CA ARG A 101 -0.07 8.41 -9.66
C ARG A 101 1.42 8.34 -9.93
N SER A 102 1.84 7.30 -10.62
CA SER A 102 3.17 7.18 -11.25
C SER A 102 3.00 7.11 -12.77
N ASP A 103 3.53 8.10 -13.47
CA ASP A 103 3.50 8.12 -14.93
C ASP A 103 4.51 7.13 -15.51
N SER A 104 5.62 6.89 -14.83
CA SER A 104 6.64 5.91 -15.25
C SER A 104 6.15 4.47 -15.15
N GLU A 105 5.35 4.15 -14.11
CA GLU A 105 4.77 2.84 -13.91
C GLU A 105 3.37 2.70 -14.50
N LYS A 106 2.79 3.81 -14.96
CA LYS A 106 1.42 3.89 -15.49
C LYS A 106 0.37 3.36 -14.50
N VAL A 107 0.49 3.75 -13.23
CA VAL A 107 -0.41 3.32 -12.17
C VAL A 107 -0.99 4.51 -11.40
N PHE A 108 -2.23 4.35 -10.96
CA PHE A 108 -2.79 5.04 -9.81
C PHE A 108 -2.72 4.11 -8.62
N TRP A 109 -2.48 4.62 -7.43
CA TRP A 109 -2.57 3.82 -6.21
C TRP A 109 -3.50 4.47 -5.20
N ASP A 110 -4.14 3.61 -4.40
CA ASP A 110 -4.91 3.97 -3.23
C ASP A 110 -4.50 3.08 -2.07
N ASP A 111 -4.01 3.72 -1.01
CA ASP A 111 -3.48 3.05 0.15
C ASP A 111 -4.43 3.23 1.32
N TYR A 112 -4.87 2.12 1.86
CA TYR A 112 -5.87 2.05 2.92
C TYR A 112 -5.25 1.67 4.25
N TYR A 113 -5.91 2.09 5.29
CA TYR A 113 -5.67 1.70 6.66
C TYR A 113 -6.95 1.21 7.30
N ILE A 114 -6.84 0.18 8.14
CA ILE A 114 -7.92 -0.31 8.97
C ILE A 114 -7.37 -0.71 10.34
N LYS A 115 -8.09 -0.34 11.42
CA LYS A 115 -7.79 -0.81 12.76
C LYS A 115 -8.76 -1.93 13.12
N MET A 116 -8.24 -3.14 13.25
CA MET A 116 -9.04 -4.31 13.60
C MET A 116 -8.19 -5.41 14.22
N ASP A 117 -8.73 -6.09 15.20
CA ASP A 117 -8.12 -7.32 15.72
C ASP A 117 -8.48 -8.51 14.83
N VAL A 118 -7.47 -9.30 14.50
CA VAL A 118 -7.63 -10.53 13.72
C VAL A 118 -7.37 -11.70 14.67
N PRO A 119 -8.41 -12.29 15.25
CA PRO A 119 -8.24 -13.42 16.14
C PRO A 119 -7.73 -14.63 15.35
N ASN A 120 -6.75 -15.35 15.92
CA ASN A 120 -6.23 -16.58 15.34
C ASN A 120 -5.71 -16.42 13.90
N ILE A 121 -4.77 -15.49 13.69
CA ILE A 121 -4.11 -15.27 12.38
C ILE A 121 -3.59 -16.56 11.74
N GLN A 122 -3.32 -17.59 12.56
CA GLN A 122 -2.87 -18.91 12.10
C GLN A 122 -3.96 -19.72 11.37
N ASN A 123 -5.23 -19.34 11.56
CA ASN A 123 -6.37 -19.99 10.91
C ASN A 123 -6.81 -19.28 9.63
N LEU A 124 -6.11 -18.22 9.22
CA LEU A 124 -6.39 -17.54 7.96
C LEU A 124 -6.17 -18.47 6.76
N SER A 125 -7.06 -18.36 5.77
CA SER A 125 -6.98 -19.13 4.54
C SER A 125 -6.06 -18.42 3.54
N LEU A 126 -4.80 -18.81 3.51
CA LEU A 126 -3.80 -18.16 2.67
C LEU A 126 -3.80 -18.71 1.24
N GLN A 127 -3.78 -17.82 0.26
CA GLN A 127 -3.52 -18.17 -1.14
C GLN A 127 -2.03 -18.49 -1.31
N LYS A 128 -1.67 -19.77 -1.28
CA LYS A 128 -0.27 -20.24 -1.19
C LYS A 128 0.62 -19.81 -2.36
N GLU A 129 0.05 -19.50 -3.50
CA GLU A 129 0.77 -18.94 -4.65
C GLU A 129 1.26 -17.51 -4.41
N GLU A 130 0.54 -16.74 -3.59
CA GLU A 130 0.85 -15.34 -3.27
C GLU A 130 1.50 -15.19 -1.89
N VAL A 131 0.98 -15.91 -0.86
CA VAL A 131 1.31 -15.72 0.56
C VAL A 131 1.83 -17.01 1.18
N GLU A 132 3.06 -16.98 1.72
CA GLU A 132 3.67 -18.10 2.47
C GLU A 132 3.11 -18.17 3.90
N SER A 133 3.08 -17.02 4.59
CA SER A 133 2.63 -16.91 5.98
C SER A 133 2.22 -15.47 6.32
N VAL A 134 1.58 -15.30 7.47
CA VAL A 134 1.22 -13.99 8.03
C VAL A 134 1.71 -13.89 9.48
N CYS A 135 2.03 -12.69 9.93
CA CYS A 135 2.43 -12.38 11.31
C CYS A 135 2.03 -10.96 11.68
N CYS A 136 1.93 -10.67 12.99
CA CYS A 136 1.76 -9.32 13.48
C CYS A 136 3.11 -8.76 13.94
N LEU A 137 3.54 -7.65 13.33
CA LEU A 137 4.83 -7.01 13.59
C LEU A 137 4.64 -5.60 14.14
N SER A 138 5.49 -5.22 15.08
CA SER A 138 5.63 -3.85 15.55
C SER A 138 6.29 -2.96 14.50
N ILE A 139 6.22 -1.64 14.69
CA ILE A 139 6.91 -0.67 13.82
C ILE A 139 8.42 -0.96 13.78
N ASP A 140 9.04 -1.26 14.93
CA ASP A 140 10.48 -1.51 15.01
C ASP A 140 10.87 -2.80 14.25
N GLU A 141 10.05 -3.85 14.33
CA GLU A 141 10.25 -5.09 13.60
C GLU A 141 10.13 -4.87 12.09
N ILE A 142 9.15 -4.07 11.65
CA ILE A 142 9.00 -3.70 10.22
C ILE A 142 10.21 -2.89 9.75
N ASN A 143 10.64 -1.88 10.51
CA ASN A 143 11.83 -1.08 10.20
C ASN A 143 13.10 -1.94 10.11
N SER A 144 13.24 -2.93 10.99
CA SER A 144 14.35 -3.88 10.93
C SER A 144 14.34 -4.69 9.64
N LEU A 145 13.16 -5.18 9.22
CA LEU A 145 13.01 -5.88 7.94
C LEU A 145 13.30 -4.98 6.72
N MET A 146 12.95 -3.71 6.80
CA MET A 146 13.27 -2.72 5.76
C MET A 146 14.79 -2.50 5.65
N ASN A 147 15.47 -2.31 6.79
CA ASN A 147 16.92 -2.12 6.87
C ASN A 147 17.70 -3.35 6.35
N GLU A 148 17.16 -4.54 6.54
CA GLU A 148 17.73 -5.80 6.07
C GLU A 148 17.36 -6.14 4.61
N ASP A 149 16.66 -5.25 3.90
CA ASP A 149 16.10 -5.49 2.54
C ASP A 149 15.19 -6.72 2.46
N LYS A 150 14.54 -7.08 3.56
CA LYS A 150 13.59 -8.19 3.67
C LYS A 150 12.14 -7.76 3.50
N PHE A 151 11.84 -6.46 3.54
CA PHE A 151 10.52 -5.92 3.26
C PHE A 151 10.42 -5.46 1.80
N PHE A 152 9.22 -5.47 1.21
CA PHE A 152 9.01 -5.08 -0.18
C PHE A 152 9.17 -3.57 -0.35
N LYS A 153 10.15 -3.15 -1.14
CA LYS A 153 10.59 -1.74 -1.24
C LYS A 153 9.50 -0.75 -1.63
N ASN A 154 8.59 -1.19 -2.49
CA ASN A 154 7.49 -0.34 -2.94
C ASN A 154 6.53 0.06 -1.80
N HIS A 155 6.61 -0.62 -0.63
CA HIS A 155 5.78 -0.29 0.54
C HIS A 155 6.52 0.52 1.62
N TYR A 156 7.73 1.01 1.35
CA TYR A 156 8.51 1.78 2.33
C TYR A 156 7.93 3.18 2.49
N GLU A 157 7.76 3.89 1.38
CA GLU A 157 7.20 5.25 1.36
C GLU A 157 5.76 5.24 1.92
N GLU A 158 4.95 4.28 1.51
CA GLU A 158 3.56 4.14 1.96
C GLU A 158 3.47 3.91 3.48
N PHE A 159 4.39 3.12 4.05
CA PHE A 159 4.43 2.89 5.49
C PHE A 159 4.88 4.13 6.26
N GLU A 160 5.88 4.86 5.79
CA GLU A 160 6.32 6.12 6.40
C GLU A 160 5.21 7.18 6.37
N ILE A 161 4.51 7.31 5.25
CA ILE A 161 3.37 8.21 5.10
C ILE A 161 2.24 7.81 6.07
N LEU A 162 1.95 6.51 6.20
CA LEU A 162 0.98 6.00 7.16
C LEU A 162 1.33 6.40 8.59
N LEU A 163 2.57 6.21 9.00
CA LEU A 163 3.00 6.55 10.37
C LEU A 163 2.86 8.05 10.66
N ASN A 164 3.14 8.91 9.69
CA ASN A 164 2.94 10.35 9.81
C ASN A 164 1.44 10.68 9.90
N TRP A 165 0.62 10.08 9.05
CA TRP A 165 -0.83 10.26 9.05
C TRP A 165 -1.48 9.85 10.38
N LEU A 166 -1.03 8.73 10.98
CA LEU A 166 -1.49 8.29 12.30
C LEU A 166 -1.07 9.26 13.41
N LYS A 167 0.15 9.81 13.36
CA LYS A 167 0.65 10.82 14.33
C LYS A 167 -0.16 12.11 14.27
N GLU A 168 -0.63 12.52 13.10
CA GLU A 168 -1.43 13.73 12.89
C GLU A 168 -2.91 13.54 13.26
N GLY A 169 -3.29 12.36 13.73
CA GLY A 169 -4.65 12.04 14.19
C GLY A 169 -5.61 11.74 13.05
N GLU A 170 -5.12 11.18 11.95
CA GLU A 170 -5.92 10.62 10.85
C GLU A 170 -6.81 11.67 10.13
N LYS A 171 -6.38 12.92 10.10
CA LYS A 171 -7.24 14.05 9.70
C LYS A 171 -7.40 14.25 8.20
N THR A 172 -6.41 13.86 7.41
CA THR A 172 -6.40 14.22 5.98
C THR A 172 -5.80 13.07 5.16
N CYS A 173 -6.48 12.67 4.09
CA CYS A 173 -5.87 11.80 3.09
C CYS A 173 -4.77 12.56 2.35
N TYR A 174 -3.57 12.03 2.36
CA TYR A 174 -2.49 12.58 1.55
C TYR A 174 -2.71 12.20 0.09
N THR A 175 -2.55 13.18 -0.81
CA THR A 175 -2.59 12.91 -2.25
C THR A 175 -1.33 13.44 -2.90
N LYS A 176 -0.66 12.64 -3.70
CA LYS A 176 0.54 13.07 -4.45
C LYS A 176 0.23 14.20 -5.43
N TRP A 177 -1.02 14.34 -5.88
CA TRP A 177 -1.51 15.44 -6.74
C TRP A 177 -1.51 16.80 -6.06
N ASN A 178 -1.95 16.81 -4.78
CA ASN A 178 -1.98 18.03 -3.97
C ASN A 178 -0.64 18.29 -3.31
N TYR A 179 0.17 17.24 -3.16
CA TYR A 179 1.47 17.29 -2.53
C TYR A 179 2.43 18.26 -3.24
N GLU A 180 2.43 18.26 -4.56
CA GLU A 180 3.24 19.20 -5.34
C GLU A 180 2.73 20.64 -5.26
N LYS A 181 1.44 20.90 -5.00
CA LYS A 181 0.89 22.26 -4.98
C LYS A 181 0.73 22.88 -3.60
N VAL A 182 0.46 22.10 -2.58
CA VAL A 182 0.09 22.63 -1.24
C VAL A 182 1.15 22.38 -0.18
N HIS A 183 1.83 21.22 -0.18
CA HIS A 183 2.76 20.82 0.86
C HIS A 183 4.24 20.86 0.47
N LEU A 184 4.56 21.02 -0.81
CA LEU A 184 5.95 21.18 -1.26
C LEU A 184 6.66 22.38 -0.60
N LYS A 185 5.94 23.40 -0.15
CA LYS A 185 6.52 24.51 0.65
C LYS A 185 6.77 24.09 2.10
N GLU A 186 5.89 23.35 2.73
CA GLU A 186 6.00 22.98 4.15
C GLU A 186 6.95 21.80 4.35
N LEU A 187 6.87 20.77 3.52
CA LEU A 187 7.81 19.63 3.58
C LEU A 187 9.21 19.96 3.09
N LYS A 188 9.35 20.82 2.09
CA LYS A 188 10.71 21.35 1.77
C LYS A 188 11.27 22.17 2.92
N MET A 189 10.44 22.79 3.75
CA MET A 189 10.90 23.45 4.97
C MET A 189 11.20 22.45 6.08
N GLU A 190 10.37 21.46 6.32
CA GLU A 190 10.58 20.42 7.33
C GLU A 190 11.75 19.50 6.97
N GLN A 191 11.85 19.09 5.71
CA GLN A 191 12.98 18.30 5.22
C GLN A 191 14.29 19.12 5.21
N LYS A 192 14.22 20.44 4.95
CA LYS A 192 15.36 21.34 5.16
C LYS A 192 15.72 21.48 6.64
N LEU A 193 14.74 21.59 7.52
CA LEU A 193 14.96 21.66 8.97
C LEU A 193 15.50 20.34 9.51
N TRP A 194 14.98 19.20 9.06
CA TRP A 194 15.47 17.87 9.43
C TRP A 194 16.89 17.62 8.91
N ASN A 195 17.19 17.99 7.65
CA ASN A 195 18.55 17.92 7.09
C ASN A 195 19.51 18.88 7.80
N LEU A 196 19.05 20.06 8.21
CA LEU A 196 19.83 21.02 8.98
C LEU A 196 20.14 20.46 10.39
N ASP A 197 19.16 19.89 11.05
CA ASP A 197 19.32 19.29 12.39
C ASP A 197 20.21 18.04 12.36
N TYR A 198 20.12 17.24 11.30
CA TYR A 198 21.02 16.12 11.05
C TYR A 198 22.46 16.56 10.79
N MET A 199 22.67 17.62 10.00
CA MET A 199 23.99 18.18 9.71
C MET A 199 24.62 18.81 10.96
N ILE A 200 23.85 19.56 11.75
CA ILE A 200 24.33 20.16 13.02
C ILE A 200 24.75 19.08 14.01
N LYS A 201 23.99 17.98 14.13
CA LYS A 201 24.34 16.84 15.01
C LYS A 201 25.55 16.04 14.50
N LYS A 202 25.87 16.11 13.21
CA LYS A 202 27.01 15.44 12.61
C LYS A 202 28.30 16.25 12.77
N GLU A 203 28.22 17.59 12.78
CA GLU A 203 29.38 18.49 13.01
C GLU A 203 29.72 18.64 14.50
N ALA A 204 28.80 18.27 15.40
CA ALA A 204 29.00 18.31 16.85
C ALA A 204 29.56 16.99 17.46
N ARG A 205 29.98 16.05 16.61
CA ARG A 205 30.66 14.79 16.96
C ARG A 205 32.03 14.73 16.34
#